data_853f3b780076df554352e5b8376ac2fd
#
_entry.id   853f3b780076df554352e5b8376ac2fd
#
_cell.length_a   1.000
_cell.length_b   1.000
_cell.length_c   1.000
_cell.angle_alpha   90.00
_cell.angle_beta   90.00
_cell.angle_gamma   90.00
#
_symmetry.space_group_name_H-M   'P 1'
#
loop_
_entity.id
_entity.type
_entity.pdbx_description
1 polymer ?
#
loop_
_entity_poly.entity_id
_entity_poly.type
_entity_poly.pdbx_seq_one_letter_code
_entity_poly.pdbx_strand_id
1 'polypeptide(L)'
;MILNGDGTNLELLNEEEIADSDVVISVTNNDEKNLLCSLLAKQLGVKRVISRVSKMFNIPLFEQVGIDIAVSTKIAALHEIKNEFSQTNVGILATVEQGKGEVLDIVIPDNFETKKLMNLTMPTRAVIGIINRNKHVIIPKGDTLIMAGDEIIVFTKNEDAQKIKDFFKVG
;
A
#
# COMPACT_ATOMS: atom_id res chain seq x y z
N MET A 1 22.28 9.71 15.83
CA MET A 1 23.72 9.42 15.57
C MET A 1 23.87 9.16 14.08
N ILE A 2 24.95 9.58 13.44
CA ILE A 2 25.26 9.30 12.02
C ILE A 2 26.57 8.54 12.01
N LEU A 3 26.60 7.39 11.34
CA LEU A 3 27.78 6.55 11.19
C LEU A 3 28.25 6.59 9.73
N ASN A 4 29.55 6.60 9.54
CA ASN A 4 30.16 6.49 8.21
C ASN A 4 30.74 5.08 8.05
N GLY A 5 30.07 4.22 7.27
CA GLY A 5 30.49 2.84 7.06
C GLY A 5 29.74 2.16 5.94
N ASP A 6 30.15 0.95 5.60
CA ASP A 6 29.42 0.11 4.63
C ASP A 6 28.39 -0.75 5.36
N GLY A 7 27.10 -0.51 5.12
CA GLY A 7 26.00 -1.26 5.71
C GLY A 7 25.94 -2.75 5.32
N THR A 8 26.86 -3.21 4.46
CA THR A 8 27.04 -4.64 4.16
C THR A 8 28.15 -5.28 4.99
N ASN A 9 28.78 -4.52 5.88
CA ASN A 9 29.80 -5.04 6.80
C ASN A 9 29.15 -5.59 8.06
N LEU A 10 29.19 -6.92 8.22
CA LEU A 10 28.57 -7.63 9.34
C LEU A 10 29.21 -7.24 10.70
N GLU A 11 30.52 -6.98 10.73
CA GLU A 11 31.21 -6.58 11.96
C GLU A 11 30.69 -5.23 12.44
N LEU A 12 30.60 -4.26 11.53
CA LEU A 12 30.04 -2.93 11.83
C LEU A 12 28.59 -3.04 12.33
N LEU A 13 27.76 -3.86 11.69
CA LEU A 13 26.37 -4.04 12.10
C LEU A 13 26.24 -4.67 13.49
N ASN A 14 27.16 -5.56 13.87
CA ASN A 14 27.21 -6.13 15.21
C ASN A 14 27.73 -5.13 16.26
N GLU A 15 28.79 -4.38 15.94
CA GLU A 15 29.34 -3.36 16.85
C GLU A 15 28.31 -2.28 17.20
N GLU A 16 27.44 -1.95 16.25
CA GLU A 16 26.38 -0.96 16.43
C GLU A 16 25.05 -1.55 16.95
N GLU A 17 25.07 -2.80 17.43
CA GLU A 17 23.95 -3.50 18.06
C GLU A 17 22.64 -3.40 17.26
N ILE A 18 22.75 -3.55 15.91
CA ILE A 18 21.61 -3.35 15.00
C ILE A 18 20.47 -4.35 15.28
N ALA A 19 20.78 -5.48 15.93
CA ALA A 19 19.81 -6.49 16.36
C ALA A 19 18.71 -5.93 17.28
N ASP A 20 19.00 -4.88 18.05
CA ASP A 20 18.06 -4.23 18.97
C ASP A 20 17.11 -3.26 18.27
N SER A 21 17.30 -3.05 16.97
CA SER A 21 16.44 -2.17 16.17
C SER A 21 15.08 -2.84 15.90
N ASP A 22 13.99 -2.08 16.02
CA ASP A 22 12.65 -2.55 15.64
C ASP A 22 12.51 -2.75 14.14
N VAL A 23 13.21 -1.91 13.37
CA VAL A 23 13.14 -1.89 11.90
C VAL A 23 14.48 -1.46 11.31
N VAL A 24 14.90 -2.12 10.22
CA VAL A 24 16.01 -1.66 9.37
C VAL A 24 15.51 -1.32 7.98
N ILE A 25 15.92 -0.16 7.46
CA ILE A 25 15.50 0.35 6.16
C ILE A 25 16.72 0.53 5.27
N SER A 26 16.82 -0.25 4.20
CA SER A 26 17.92 -0.18 3.22
C SER A 26 17.48 0.62 1.99
N VAL A 27 18.03 1.82 1.80
CA VAL A 27 17.56 2.81 0.81
C VAL A 27 18.68 3.40 -0.06
N THR A 28 19.76 2.66 -0.26
CA THR A 28 20.83 3.09 -1.18
C THR A 28 20.34 3.08 -2.64
N ASN A 29 21.15 3.55 -3.56
CA ASN A 29 20.84 3.51 -4.99
C ASN A 29 21.23 2.17 -5.67
N ASN A 30 21.64 1.18 -4.91
CA ASN A 30 22.07 -0.13 -5.39
C ASN A 30 21.18 -1.23 -4.77
N ASP A 31 20.40 -1.92 -5.62
CA ASP A 31 19.44 -2.94 -5.20
C ASP A 31 20.13 -4.14 -4.54
N GLU A 32 21.30 -4.55 -5.06
CA GLU A 32 22.07 -5.68 -4.54
C GLU A 32 22.61 -5.38 -3.13
N LYS A 33 23.10 -4.15 -2.89
CA LYS A 33 23.51 -3.70 -1.56
C LYS A 33 22.32 -3.62 -0.60
N ASN A 34 21.19 -3.07 -1.06
CA ASN A 34 19.98 -2.99 -0.24
C ASN A 34 19.50 -4.38 0.19
N LEU A 35 19.52 -5.34 -0.75
CA LEU A 35 19.16 -6.73 -0.47
C LEU A 35 20.10 -7.33 0.58
N LEU A 36 21.42 -7.21 0.37
CA LEU A 36 22.42 -7.78 1.28
C LEU A 36 22.32 -7.16 2.68
N CYS A 37 22.24 -5.81 2.80
CA CYS A 37 22.04 -5.15 4.09
C CYS A 37 20.79 -5.67 4.83
N SER A 38 19.68 -5.80 4.11
CA SER A 38 18.42 -6.27 4.69
C SER A 38 18.51 -7.72 5.16
N LEU A 39 19.18 -8.60 4.39
CA LEU A 39 19.38 -10.00 4.78
C LEU A 39 20.30 -10.14 5.99
N LEU A 40 21.37 -9.35 6.05
CA LEU A 40 22.28 -9.32 7.22
C LEU A 40 21.53 -8.84 8.46
N ALA A 41 20.73 -7.78 8.35
CA ALA A 41 19.90 -7.31 9.44
C ALA A 41 18.93 -8.39 9.96
N LYS A 42 18.29 -9.14 9.06
CA LYS A 42 17.46 -10.29 9.44
C LYS A 42 18.25 -11.41 10.11
N GLN A 43 19.42 -11.73 9.60
CA GLN A 43 20.31 -12.74 10.20
C GLN A 43 20.71 -12.35 11.63
N LEU A 44 20.88 -11.07 11.90
CA LEU A 44 21.17 -10.53 13.23
C LEU A 44 19.95 -10.49 14.17
N GLY A 45 18.75 -10.77 13.68
CA GLY A 45 17.54 -10.88 14.50
C GLY A 45 16.60 -9.68 14.43
N VAL A 46 16.84 -8.71 13.55
CA VAL A 46 15.91 -7.58 13.33
C VAL A 46 14.55 -8.09 12.89
N LYS A 47 13.49 -7.67 13.59
CA LYS A 47 12.13 -8.17 13.39
C LYS A 47 11.52 -7.80 12.04
N ARG A 48 11.84 -6.59 11.53
CA ARG A 48 11.28 -6.08 10.28
C ARG A 48 12.35 -5.41 9.44
N VAL A 49 12.40 -5.75 8.16
CA VAL A 49 13.30 -5.14 7.19
C VAL A 49 12.52 -4.57 6.01
N ILE A 50 12.87 -3.36 5.63
CA ILE A 50 12.29 -2.67 4.48
C ILE A 50 13.42 -2.39 3.50
N SER A 51 13.24 -2.73 2.23
CA SER A 51 14.26 -2.53 1.22
C SER A 51 13.75 -1.74 0.02
N ARG A 52 14.50 -0.74 -0.40
CA ARG A 52 14.24 -0.05 -1.66
C ARG A 52 14.66 -0.94 -2.83
N VAL A 53 13.79 -1.02 -3.84
CA VAL A 53 14.01 -1.75 -5.09
C VAL A 53 13.80 -0.81 -6.27
N SER A 54 14.83 -0.59 -7.08
CA SER A 54 14.75 0.29 -8.25
C SER A 54 14.18 -0.44 -9.47
N LYS A 55 14.48 -1.74 -9.60
CA LYS A 55 14.02 -2.61 -10.69
C LYS A 55 12.75 -3.34 -10.24
N MET A 56 11.58 -2.91 -10.73
CA MET A 56 10.27 -3.44 -10.32
C MET A 56 10.15 -4.96 -10.42
N PHE A 57 10.77 -5.58 -11.43
CA PHE A 57 10.73 -7.02 -11.62
C PHE A 57 11.54 -7.81 -10.56
N ASN A 58 12.38 -7.12 -9.77
CA ASN A 58 13.09 -7.74 -8.65
C ASN A 58 12.27 -7.79 -7.35
N ILE A 59 11.14 -7.07 -7.25
CA ILE A 59 10.31 -7.04 -6.03
C ILE A 59 9.95 -8.45 -5.56
N PRO A 60 9.44 -9.37 -6.43
CA PRO A 60 9.10 -10.73 -6.00
C PRO A 60 10.30 -11.51 -5.46
N LEU A 61 11.50 -11.26 -6.01
CA LEU A 61 12.72 -11.89 -5.52
C LEU A 61 13.05 -11.45 -4.09
N PHE A 62 12.94 -10.15 -3.79
CA PHE A 62 13.18 -9.62 -2.46
C PHE A 62 12.20 -10.23 -1.43
N GLU A 63 10.93 -10.35 -1.79
CA GLU A 63 9.91 -10.98 -0.96
C GLU A 63 10.20 -12.48 -0.73
N GLN A 64 10.58 -13.21 -1.79
CA GLN A 64 10.90 -14.64 -1.70
C GLN A 64 12.10 -14.92 -0.79
N VAL A 65 13.11 -14.07 -0.78
CA VAL A 65 14.28 -14.25 0.09
C VAL A 65 14.05 -13.72 1.51
N GLY A 66 12.84 -13.29 1.82
CA GLY A 66 12.40 -12.97 3.18
C GLY A 66 12.48 -11.50 3.57
N ILE A 67 12.57 -10.56 2.63
CA ILE A 67 12.41 -9.14 2.91
C ILE A 67 10.92 -8.87 3.20
N ASP A 68 10.62 -8.23 4.35
CA ASP A 68 9.24 -8.03 4.79
C ASP A 68 8.49 -7.03 3.91
N ILE A 69 9.18 -5.98 3.46
CA ILE A 69 8.61 -4.96 2.58
C ILE A 69 9.63 -4.53 1.53
N ALA A 70 9.31 -4.76 0.26
CA ALA A 70 10.09 -4.26 -0.88
C ALA A 70 9.38 -3.04 -1.50
N VAL A 71 10.02 -1.86 -1.47
CA VAL A 71 9.44 -0.59 -1.92
C VAL A 71 10.08 -0.12 -3.21
N SER A 72 9.28 0.08 -4.25
CA SER A 72 9.72 0.75 -5.46
C SER A 72 9.38 2.23 -5.43
N THR A 73 10.40 3.09 -5.46
CA THR A 73 10.22 4.55 -5.56
C THR A 73 9.49 4.97 -6.83
N LYS A 74 9.63 4.21 -7.92
CA LYS A 74 8.90 4.47 -9.18
C LYS A 74 7.40 4.20 -9.03
N ILE A 75 7.03 3.11 -8.35
CA ILE A 75 5.62 2.79 -8.08
C ILE A 75 5.03 3.83 -7.11
N ALA A 76 5.75 4.16 -6.04
CA ALA A 76 5.30 5.17 -5.08
C ALA A 76 5.09 6.54 -5.75
N ALA A 77 6.03 7.00 -6.57
CA ALA A 77 5.90 8.24 -7.33
C ALA A 77 4.73 8.18 -8.34
N LEU A 78 4.52 7.04 -9.00
CA LEU A 78 3.41 6.87 -9.93
C LEU A 78 2.05 6.96 -9.22
N HIS A 79 1.94 6.39 -8.01
CA HIS A 79 0.73 6.49 -7.20
C HIS A 79 0.47 7.93 -6.79
N GLU A 80 1.50 8.65 -6.33
CA GLU A 80 1.39 10.06 -5.96
C GLU A 80 0.95 10.94 -7.13
N ILE A 81 1.60 10.75 -8.29
CA ILE A 81 1.21 11.46 -9.53
C ILE A 81 -0.24 11.12 -9.91
N LYS A 82 -0.64 9.85 -9.90
CA LYS A 82 -2.03 9.46 -10.21
C LYS A 82 -3.03 10.11 -9.24
N ASN A 83 -2.72 10.16 -7.96
CA ASN A 83 -3.57 10.78 -6.95
C ASN A 83 -3.71 12.29 -7.17
N GLU A 84 -2.59 12.98 -7.47
CA GLU A 84 -2.59 14.43 -7.72
C GLU A 84 -3.38 14.81 -8.99
N PHE A 85 -3.28 14.01 -10.06
CA PHE A 85 -4.04 14.22 -11.30
C PHE A 85 -5.48 13.70 -11.23
N SER A 86 -5.83 12.90 -10.22
CA SER A 86 -7.21 12.49 -10.00
C SER A 86 -7.96 13.66 -9.35
N GLN A 87 -8.55 14.54 -10.17
CA GLN A 87 -9.44 15.65 -9.71
C GLN A 87 -10.76 15.12 -9.09
N THR A 88 -10.76 13.92 -8.56
CA THR A 88 -11.95 13.26 -8.05
C THR A 88 -11.70 12.80 -6.63
N ASN A 89 -12.75 12.75 -5.83
CA ASN A 89 -12.79 12.21 -4.46
C ASN A 89 -12.38 10.71 -4.39
N VAL A 90 -11.48 10.26 -5.27
CA VAL A 90 -11.05 8.86 -5.38
C VAL A 90 -9.53 8.79 -5.47
N GLY A 91 -8.91 8.32 -4.39
CA GLY A 91 -7.49 7.99 -4.32
C GLY A 91 -7.21 6.51 -4.60
N ILE A 92 -5.97 6.19 -5.01
CA ILE A 92 -5.46 4.81 -5.02
C ILE A 92 -4.54 4.67 -3.81
N LEU A 93 -4.96 3.88 -2.81
CA LEU A 93 -4.15 3.65 -1.61
C LEU A 93 -3.04 2.64 -1.85
N ALA A 94 -3.31 1.57 -2.61
CA ALA A 94 -2.35 0.51 -2.85
C ALA A 94 -2.72 -0.30 -4.10
N THR A 95 -1.73 -1.00 -4.65
CA THR A 95 -1.93 -2.09 -5.61
C THR A 95 -1.62 -3.41 -4.93
N VAL A 96 -2.45 -4.41 -5.16
CA VAL A 96 -2.33 -5.75 -4.55
C VAL A 96 -1.95 -6.77 -5.62
N GLU A 97 -1.31 -7.86 -5.23
CA GLU A 97 -0.93 -8.96 -6.12
C GLU A 97 -0.17 -8.49 -7.39
N GLN A 98 0.90 -7.72 -7.21
CA GLN A 98 1.77 -7.26 -8.30
C GLN A 98 1.02 -6.48 -9.40
N GLY A 99 0.02 -5.69 -9.01
CA GLY A 99 -0.74 -4.85 -9.94
C GLY A 99 -2.00 -5.49 -10.51
N LYS A 100 -2.43 -6.65 -10.03
CA LYS A 100 -3.69 -7.29 -10.46
C LYS A 100 -4.91 -6.72 -9.76
N GLY A 101 -4.76 -6.10 -8.58
CA GLY A 101 -5.82 -5.46 -7.83
C GLY A 101 -5.46 -4.04 -7.40
N GLU A 102 -6.45 -3.20 -7.24
CA GLU A 102 -6.34 -1.85 -6.68
C GLU A 102 -7.18 -1.73 -5.42
N VAL A 103 -6.64 -0.99 -4.45
CA VAL A 103 -7.36 -0.53 -3.26
C VAL A 103 -7.68 0.93 -3.50
N LEU A 104 -8.96 1.23 -3.64
CA LEU A 104 -9.45 2.57 -3.89
C LEU A 104 -9.94 3.18 -2.58
N ASP A 105 -9.62 4.45 -2.37
CA ASP A 105 -10.21 5.31 -1.37
C ASP A 105 -11.19 6.24 -2.08
N ILE A 106 -12.46 6.15 -1.71
CA ILE A 106 -13.54 6.87 -2.39
C ILE A 106 -14.37 7.62 -1.35
N VAL A 107 -14.44 8.93 -1.50
CA VAL A 107 -15.39 9.75 -0.75
C VAL A 107 -16.72 9.75 -1.49
N ILE A 108 -17.77 9.29 -0.82
CA ILE A 108 -19.12 9.23 -1.38
C ILE A 108 -19.63 10.67 -1.60
N PRO A 109 -20.03 11.05 -2.83
CA PRO A 109 -20.42 12.40 -3.15
C PRO A 109 -21.75 12.81 -2.47
N ASP A 110 -21.96 14.11 -2.29
CA ASP A 110 -23.11 14.67 -1.57
C ASP A 110 -24.47 14.34 -2.23
N ASN A 111 -24.48 14.13 -3.54
CA ASN A 111 -25.68 13.76 -4.32
C ASN A 111 -25.98 12.24 -4.30
N PHE A 112 -25.20 11.45 -3.57
CA PHE A 112 -25.41 10.01 -3.48
C PHE A 112 -26.67 9.67 -2.65
N GLU A 113 -27.55 8.87 -3.22
CA GLU A 113 -28.73 8.36 -2.51
C GLU A 113 -28.31 7.30 -1.48
N THR A 114 -28.67 7.50 -0.21
CA THR A 114 -28.37 6.54 0.86
C THR A 114 -28.99 5.17 0.56
N LYS A 115 -28.14 4.14 0.49
CA LYS A 115 -28.54 2.76 0.19
C LYS A 115 -27.88 1.76 1.10
N LYS A 116 -28.54 0.62 1.35
CA LYS A 116 -27.89 -0.53 1.98
C LYS A 116 -26.88 -1.14 1.02
N LEU A 117 -25.75 -1.59 1.55
CA LEU A 117 -24.69 -2.22 0.76
C LEU A 117 -25.24 -3.39 -0.09
N MET A 118 -26.13 -4.21 0.46
CA MET A 118 -26.76 -5.34 -0.25
C MET A 118 -27.61 -4.90 -1.46
N ASN A 119 -28.05 -3.64 -1.48
CA ASN A 119 -28.87 -3.07 -2.55
C ASN A 119 -28.03 -2.27 -3.57
N LEU A 120 -26.72 -2.20 -3.35
CA LEU A 120 -25.81 -1.48 -4.21
C LEU A 120 -25.42 -2.37 -5.40
N THR A 121 -26.00 -2.09 -6.58
CA THR A 121 -25.67 -2.82 -7.80
C THR A 121 -24.38 -2.28 -8.41
N MET A 122 -23.26 -2.85 -8.00
CA MET A 122 -21.95 -2.47 -8.54
C MET A 122 -21.82 -2.92 -10.00
N PRO A 123 -21.17 -2.13 -10.89
CA PRO A 123 -21.03 -2.44 -12.31
C PRO A 123 -20.07 -3.61 -12.56
N THR A 124 -19.27 -3.97 -11.56
CA THR A 124 -18.27 -5.04 -11.64
C THR A 124 -17.99 -5.62 -10.25
N ARG A 125 -17.11 -6.64 -10.19
CA ARG A 125 -16.73 -7.26 -8.91
C ARG A 125 -15.85 -6.32 -8.10
N ALA A 126 -16.37 -5.89 -6.95
CA ALA A 126 -15.63 -5.11 -5.97
C ALA A 126 -16.10 -5.46 -4.56
N VAL A 127 -15.26 -5.22 -3.58
CA VAL A 127 -15.56 -5.44 -2.17
C VAL A 127 -15.31 -4.15 -1.40
N ILE A 128 -16.33 -3.62 -0.76
CA ILE A 128 -16.18 -2.53 0.21
C ILE A 128 -15.76 -3.17 1.53
N GLY A 129 -14.50 -2.98 1.91
CA GLY A 129 -13.92 -3.59 3.11
C GLY A 129 -14.04 -2.72 4.35
N ILE A 130 -14.04 -1.39 4.18
CA ILE A 130 -14.07 -0.42 5.27
C ILE A 130 -14.95 0.75 4.86
N ILE A 131 -15.68 1.30 5.83
CA ILE A 131 -16.34 2.62 5.75
C ILE A 131 -15.81 3.45 6.91
N ASN A 132 -15.24 4.60 6.62
CA ASN A 132 -14.85 5.60 7.60
C ASN A 132 -15.92 6.70 7.59
N ARG A 133 -16.65 6.83 8.71
CA ARG A 133 -17.70 7.83 8.90
C ARG A 133 -17.40 8.64 10.16
N ASN A 134 -17.19 9.94 10.02
CA ASN A 134 -16.87 10.83 11.14
C ASN A 134 -15.71 10.31 12.01
N LYS A 135 -14.64 9.81 11.38
CA LYS A 135 -13.47 9.20 12.02
C LYS A 135 -13.75 7.87 12.76
N HIS A 136 -14.91 7.26 12.56
CA HIS A 136 -15.24 5.94 13.06
C HIS A 136 -15.13 4.91 11.93
N VAL A 137 -14.35 3.87 12.19
CA VAL A 137 -14.15 2.76 11.24
C VAL A 137 -15.26 1.76 11.40
N ILE A 138 -15.97 1.46 10.33
CA ILE A 138 -17.07 0.49 10.25
C ILE A 138 -16.64 -0.62 9.29
N ILE A 139 -16.70 -1.87 9.75
CA ILE A 139 -16.58 -3.03 8.87
C ILE A 139 -17.98 -3.33 8.33
N PRO A 140 -18.25 -3.09 7.04
CA PRO A 140 -19.60 -3.13 6.54
C PRO A 140 -20.14 -4.56 6.43
N LYS A 141 -21.45 -4.68 6.65
CA LYS A 141 -22.26 -5.87 6.36
C LYS A 141 -23.30 -5.53 5.29
N GLY A 142 -24.00 -6.51 4.77
CA GLY A 142 -25.00 -6.30 3.72
C GLY A 142 -26.08 -5.27 4.05
N ASP A 143 -26.45 -5.15 5.33
CA ASP A 143 -27.45 -4.21 5.85
C ASP A 143 -26.88 -2.83 6.21
N THR A 144 -25.56 -2.66 6.16
CA THR A 144 -24.90 -1.37 6.43
C THR A 144 -25.32 -0.34 5.36
N LEU A 145 -25.72 0.85 5.82
CA LEU A 145 -26.02 1.97 4.95
C LEU A 145 -24.73 2.65 4.50
N ILE A 146 -24.66 3.00 3.22
CA ILE A 146 -23.69 3.92 2.63
C ILE A 146 -24.37 5.26 2.45
N MET A 147 -23.72 6.34 2.86
CA MET A 147 -24.25 7.71 2.87
C MET A 147 -23.28 8.68 2.22
N ALA A 148 -23.79 9.80 1.78
CA ALA A 148 -22.96 10.95 1.36
C ALA A 148 -21.94 11.32 2.45
N GLY A 149 -20.73 11.62 2.06
CA GLY A 149 -19.61 11.97 2.96
C GLY A 149 -18.92 10.77 3.62
N ASP A 150 -19.37 9.54 3.39
CA ASP A 150 -18.60 8.36 3.80
C ASP A 150 -17.31 8.24 2.96
N GLU A 151 -16.22 7.93 3.62
CA GLU A 151 -14.96 7.52 2.99
C GLU A 151 -14.92 5.99 2.98
N ILE A 152 -14.89 5.38 1.80
CA ILE A 152 -14.96 3.92 1.65
C ILE A 152 -13.69 3.37 1.02
N ILE A 153 -13.20 2.27 1.59
CA ILE A 153 -12.08 1.51 1.03
C ILE A 153 -12.62 0.35 0.21
N VAL A 154 -12.34 0.38 -1.09
CA VAL A 154 -12.86 -0.58 -2.07
C VAL A 154 -11.72 -1.40 -2.68
N PHE A 155 -11.85 -2.71 -2.62
CA PHE A 155 -10.95 -3.66 -3.26
C PHE A 155 -11.56 -4.08 -4.60
N THR A 156 -10.80 -3.93 -5.69
CA THR A 156 -11.25 -4.32 -7.04
C THR A 156 -10.07 -4.77 -7.90
N LYS A 157 -10.36 -5.41 -9.04
CA LYS A 157 -9.33 -5.69 -10.04
C LYS A 157 -8.89 -4.40 -10.72
N ASN A 158 -7.61 -4.33 -11.14
CA ASN A 158 -7.06 -3.16 -11.83
C ASN A 158 -7.87 -2.80 -13.10
N GLU A 159 -8.28 -3.81 -13.87
CA GLU A 159 -9.11 -3.65 -15.10
C GLU A 159 -10.50 -3.06 -14.84
N ASP A 160 -11.00 -3.19 -13.62
CA ASP A 160 -12.34 -2.76 -13.20
C ASP A 160 -12.34 -1.45 -12.39
N ALA A 161 -11.17 -1.01 -11.94
CA ALA A 161 -11.03 0.14 -11.05
C ALA A 161 -11.68 1.41 -11.61
N GLN A 162 -11.54 1.67 -12.91
CA GLN A 162 -12.14 2.83 -13.55
C GLN A 162 -13.67 2.79 -13.51
N LYS A 163 -14.28 1.62 -13.74
CA LYS A 163 -15.74 1.45 -13.67
C LYS A 163 -16.30 1.72 -12.27
N ILE A 164 -15.55 1.29 -11.23
CA ILE A 164 -15.93 1.59 -9.84
C ILE A 164 -15.81 3.07 -9.53
N LYS A 165 -14.72 3.72 -9.98
CA LYS A 165 -14.54 5.17 -9.83
C LYS A 165 -15.69 5.94 -10.47
N ASP A 166 -16.06 5.59 -11.69
CA ASP A 166 -17.13 6.27 -12.43
C ASP A 166 -18.50 6.03 -11.79
N PHE A 167 -18.72 4.83 -11.24
CA PHE A 167 -19.98 4.49 -10.54
C PHE A 167 -20.25 5.41 -9.34
N PHE A 168 -19.24 5.72 -8.55
CA PHE A 168 -19.38 6.61 -7.40
C PHE A 168 -19.26 8.11 -7.74
N LYS A 169 -18.85 8.46 -8.99
CA LYS A 169 -18.87 9.85 -9.45
C LYS A 169 -20.25 10.32 -9.93
N VAL A 170 -21.08 9.39 -10.41
CA VAL A 170 -22.35 9.66 -11.10
C VAL A 170 -23.55 9.46 -10.16
N GLY A 171 -23.31 9.26 -8.87
CA GLY A 171 -24.36 9.13 -7.86
C GLY A 171 -25.09 10.46 -7.58
#